data_5e4d5e87f324b20f4b4998b90f0774d2
#
_entry.id   5e4d5e87f324b20f4b4998b90f0774d2
#
_cell.length_a   1.000
_cell.length_b   1.000
_cell.length_c   1.000
_cell.angle_alpha   90.00
_cell.angle_beta   90.00
_cell.angle_gamma   90.00
#
_symmetry.space_group_name_H-M   'P 1'
#
loop_
_entity.id
_entity.type
_entity.pdbx_description
1 polymer ?
#
loop_
_entity_poly.entity_id
_entity_poly.type
_entity_poly.pdbx_seq_one_letter_code
_entity_poly.pdbx_strand_id
1 'polypeptide(L)'
;DGETLQTEQAPVIQDNRTLVPMRAIFEALGAEVEWDDATRSITATRDNKTIEMTIGQTEMTVDGEAVTLEVAPTILNNTTLVPVRAVAESFDAQVGWNEANRRVIINTIPTKTLSETVKAEDGTELMTISATYPILENPDHSAAIDTINASLKKSAEDYVAAAKKDHQDEVEKFYEEFKDEATFLPYAFEQTVALEFVAGDFISGVTTDYAYTGGAHPNTVKTGFTYSTSNGKLLTLDEALEGADKLRERAVAAFQEKIAADPGLYFADAATTVEQEIDQAQFYLAPDGVHFLFQPYDIA
;
A
#
# COMPACT_ATOMS: atom_id res chain seq x y z
N ASP A 1 5.68 -8.98 9.62
CA ASP A 1 6.66 -9.43 10.60
C ASP A 1 8.13 -9.20 10.13
N GLY A 2 8.37 -8.61 8.95
CA GLY A 2 9.71 -8.30 8.45
C GLY A 2 10.54 -9.52 8.01
N GLU A 3 9.98 -10.72 8.00
CA GLU A 3 10.67 -11.93 7.55
C GLU A 3 10.68 -12.05 6.02
N THR A 4 11.81 -12.48 5.47
CA THR A 4 11.90 -12.78 4.04
C THR A 4 11.49 -14.22 3.79
N LEU A 5 10.40 -14.41 3.04
CA LEU A 5 9.97 -15.74 2.63
C LEU A 5 10.96 -16.32 1.61
N GLN A 6 11.58 -17.46 1.97
CA GLN A 6 12.48 -18.20 1.08
C GLN A 6 11.68 -19.23 0.29
N THR A 7 11.85 -19.25 -1.02
CA THR A 7 11.12 -20.16 -1.92
C THR A 7 12.10 -20.90 -2.83
N GLU A 8 11.85 -22.18 -3.11
CA GLU A 8 12.67 -22.98 -4.03
C GLU A 8 12.58 -22.44 -5.47
N GLN A 9 11.38 -22.09 -5.90
CA GLN A 9 11.13 -21.40 -7.16
C GLN A 9 10.97 -19.92 -6.90
N ALA A 10 11.83 -19.09 -7.49
CA ALA A 10 11.71 -17.65 -7.37
C ALA A 10 10.38 -17.11 -7.93
N PRO A 11 9.82 -16.04 -7.37
CA PRO A 11 8.69 -15.32 -7.97
C PRO A 11 8.98 -14.92 -9.42
N VAL A 12 7.94 -14.92 -10.26
CA VAL A 12 8.05 -14.49 -11.66
C VAL A 12 7.07 -13.35 -11.95
N ILE A 13 7.43 -12.48 -12.88
CA ILE A 13 6.51 -11.46 -13.39
C ILE A 13 5.99 -11.95 -14.74
N GLN A 14 4.68 -12.10 -14.84
CA GLN A 14 3.96 -12.44 -16.05
C GLN A 14 2.81 -11.45 -16.25
N ASP A 15 2.68 -10.89 -17.44
CA ASP A 15 1.66 -9.90 -17.80
C ASP A 15 1.56 -8.75 -16.78
N ASN A 16 2.72 -8.27 -16.34
CA ASN A 16 2.88 -7.22 -15.33
C ASN A 16 2.30 -7.55 -13.94
N ARG A 17 2.16 -8.85 -13.63
CA ARG A 17 1.72 -9.35 -12.32
C ARG A 17 2.75 -10.30 -11.73
N THR A 18 2.92 -10.24 -10.42
CA THR A 18 3.84 -11.15 -9.73
C THR A 18 3.12 -12.43 -9.35
N LEU A 19 3.64 -13.55 -9.84
CA LEU A 19 3.25 -14.90 -9.45
C LEU A 19 4.27 -15.47 -8.48
N VAL A 20 3.79 -16.13 -7.44
CA VAL A 20 4.61 -16.71 -6.36
C VAL A 20 4.31 -18.20 -6.19
N PRO A 21 5.26 -18.99 -5.66
CA PRO A 21 5.00 -20.38 -5.33
C PRO A 21 3.83 -20.52 -4.37
N MET A 22 2.81 -21.24 -4.81
CA MET A 22 1.52 -21.39 -4.14
C MET A 22 1.67 -21.82 -2.68
N ARG A 23 2.36 -22.94 -2.45
CA ARG A 23 2.49 -23.52 -1.10
C ARG A 23 3.15 -22.54 -0.14
N ALA A 24 4.25 -21.92 -0.54
CA ALA A 24 4.99 -20.99 0.29
C ALA A 24 4.14 -19.78 0.72
N ILE A 25 3.31 -19.22 -0.19
CA ILE A 25 2.49 -18.06 0.16
C ILE A 25 1.31 -18.45 1.05
N PHE A 26 0.63 -19.55 0.77
CA PHE A 26 -0.51 -19.99 1.59
C PHE A 26 -0.08 -20.39 3.01
N GLU A 27 1.03 -21.15 3.14
CA GLU A 27 1.59 -21.52 4.44
C GLU A 27 2.01 -20.28 5.24
N ALA A 28 2.66 -19.29 4.59
CA ALA A 28 3.04 -18.03 5.23
C ALA A 28 1.82 -17.21 5.69
N LEU A 29 0.70 -17.34 5.00
CA LEU A 29 -0.58 -16.74 5.39
C LEU A 29 -1.35 -17.57 6.43
N GLY A 30 -0.81 -18.72 6.86
CA GLY A 30 -1.45 -19.61 7.82
C GLY A 30 -2.61 -20.42 7.24
N ALA A 31 -2.69 -20.57 5.92
CA ALA A 31 -3.72 -21.35 5.26
C ALA A 31 -3.28 -22.79 5.00
N GLU A 32 -4.21 -23.74 5.14
CA GLU A 32 -4.07 -25.10 4.68
C GLU A 32 -4.35 -25.19 3.18
N VAL A 33 -3.54 -25.97 2.45
CA VAL A 33 -3.64 -26.06 0.99
C VAL A 33 -3.79 -27.48 0.55
N GLU A 34 -4.83 -27.72 -0.25
CA GLU A 34 -5.08 -28.97 -0.95
C GLU A 34 -4.89 -28.80 -2.45
N TRP A 35 -4.33 -29.82 -3.10
CA TRP A 35 -4.16 -29.91 -4.55
C TRP A 35 -4.92 -31.14 -5.09
N ASP A 36 -5.79 -30.90 -6.05
CA ASP A 36 -6.44 -31.96 -6.81
C ASP A 36 -5.80 -32.10 -8.20
N ASP A 37 -5.08 -33.21 -8.41
CA ASP A 37 -4.40 -33.48 -9.67
C ASP A 37 -5.35 -33.80 -10.84
N ALA A 38 -6.55 -34.34 -10.56
CA ALA A 38 -7.52 -34.69 -11.58
C ALA A 38 -8.16 -33.45 -12.21
N THR A 39 -8.52 -32.49 -11.42
CA THR A 39 -9.11 -31.21 -11.83
C THR A 39 -8.08 -30.09 -12.01
N ARG A 40 -6.83 -30.30 -11.53
CA ARG A 40 -5.77 -29.30 -11.46
C ARG A 40 -6.20 -28.06 -10.69
N SER A 41 -6.95 -28.28 -9.63
CA SER A 41 -7.46 -27.22 -8.76
C SER A 41 -6.70 -27.14 -7.43
N ILE A 42 -6.72 -25.94 -6.89
CA ILE A 42 -6.15 -25.57 -5.60
C ILE A 42 -7.32 -25.18 -4.72
N THR A 43 -7.39 -25.74 -3.52
CA THR A 43 -8.27 -25.27 -2.46
C THR A 43 -7.40 -24.83 -1.29
N ALA A 44 -7.57 -23.59 -0.83
CA ALA A 44 -6.86 -23.06 0.33
C ALA A 44 -7.87 -22.59 1.37
N THR A 45 -7.67 -22.99 2.62
CA THR A 45 -8.57 -22.65 3.73
C THR A 45 -7.81 -22.02 4.90
N ARG A 46 -8.36 -20.95 5.45
CA ARG A 46 -7.89 -20.32 6.71
C ARG A 46 -9.09 -19.80 7.48
N ASP A 47 -9.21 -20.20 8.72
CA ASP A 47 -10.38 -19.88 9.54
C ASP A 47 -11.69 -20.32 8.83
N ASN A 48 -12.55 -19.35 8.50
CA ASN A 48 -13.80 -19.59 7.79
C ASN A 48 -13.74 -19.19 6.30
N LYS A 49 -12.56 -18.84 5.79
CA LYS A 49 -12.37 -18.46 4.37
C LYS A 49 -11.86 -19.62 3.55
N THR A 50 -12.46 -19.81 2.39
CA THR A 50 -12.05 -20.82 1.39
C THR A 50 -11.81 -20.15 0.05
N ILE A 51 -10.65 -20.41 -0.53
CA ILE A 51 -10.27 -19.96 -1.87
C ILE A 51 -10.15 -21.20 -2.76
N GLU A 52 -10.78 -21.15 -3.93
CA GLU A 52 -10.62 -22.19 -4.94
C GLU A 52 -10.15 -21.57 -6.26
N MET A 53 -9.17 -22.17 -6.90
CA MET A 53 -8.65 -21.75 -8.20
C MET A 53 -8.18 -22.93 -9.04
N THR A 54 -8.23 -22.80 -10.37
CA THR A 54 -7.82 -23.84 -11.29
C THR A 54 -6.69 -23.34 -12.19
N ILE A 55 -5.71 -24.19 -12.45
CA ILE A 55 -4.59 -23.85 -13.34
C ILE A 55 -5.11 -23.45 -14.73
N GLY A 56 -4.65 -22.30 -15.20
CA GLY A 56 -4.99 -21.76 -16.51
C GLY A 56 -6.35 -21.05 -16.59
N GLN A 57 -7.09 -20.95 -15.48
CA GLN A 57 -8.35 -20.20 -15.42
C GLN A 57 -8.13 -18.84 -14.80
N THR A 58 -8.76 -17.80 -15.34
CA THR A 58 -8.74 -16.42 -14.81
C THR A 58 -9.92 -16.13 -13.88
N GLU A 59 -10.58 -17.17 -13.38
CA GLU A 59 -11.60 -17.08 -12.36
C GLU A 59 -11.19 -17.91 -11.16
N MET A 60 -11.35 -17.36 -9.97
CA MET A 60 -11.26 -18.08 -8.70
C MET A 60 -12.52 -17.83 -7.89
N THR A 61 -12.76 -18.61 -6.85
CA THR A 61 -13.81 -18.31 -5.89
C THR A 61 -13.23 -17.98 -4.53
N VAL A 62 -13.91 -17.08 -3.81
CA VAL A 62 -13.65 -16.76 -2.40
C VAL A 62 -14.98 -16.96 -1.68
N ASP A 63 -15.05 -17.95 -0.80
CA ASP A 63 -16.29 -18.37 -0.10
C ASP A 63 -17.46 -18.66 -1.05
N GLY A 64 -17.12 -19.19 -2.26
CA GLY A 64 -18.07 -19.50 -3.32
C GLY A 64 -18.46 -18.33 -4.22
N GLU A 65 -18.02 -17.13 -3.95
CA GLU A 65 -18.21 -15.97 -4.82
C GLU A 65 -17.09 -15.86 -5.86
N ALA A 66 -17.44 -15.60 -7.12
CA ALA A 66 -16.49 -15.53 -8.22
C ALA A 66 -15.67 -14.24 -8.19
N VAL A 67 -14.35 -14.37 -8.31
CA VAL A 67 -13.39 -13.27 -8.39
C VAL A 67 -12.55 -13.44 -9.65
N THR A 68 -12.44 -12.40 -10.46
CA THR A 68 -11.64 -12.42 -11.69
C THR A 68 -10.17 -12.16 -11.39
N LEU A 69 -9.30 -13.06 -11.88
CA LEU A 69 -7.85 -12.92 -11.84
C LEU A 69 -7.35 -12.20 -13.08
N GLU A 70 -6.42 -11.28 -12.93
CA GLU A 70 -5.76 -10.63 -14.07
C GLU A 70 -4.79 -11.57 -14.80
N VAL A 71 -4.21 -12.53 -14.09
CA VAL A 71 -3.35 -13.60 -14.63
C VAL A 71 -3.73 -14.93 -13.99
N ALA A 72 -3.86 -15.96 -14.80
CA ALA A 72 -4.21 -17.29 -14.33
C ALA A 72 -3.07 -17.96 -13.54
N PRO A 73 -3.38 -18.79 -12.53
CA PRO A 73 -2.41 -19.68 -11.92
C PRO A 73 -1.75 -20.58 -12.97
N THR A 74 -0.45 -20.80 -12.84
CA THR A 74 0.33 -21.58 -13.82
C THR A 74 1.28 -22.56 -13.14
N ILE A 75 1.83 -23.51 -13.91
CA ILE A 75 2.88 -24.42 -13.43
C ILE A 75 4.18 -24.08 -14.17
N LEU A 76 5.22 -23.78 -13.42
CA LEU A 76 6.57 -23.54 -13.93
C LEU A 76 7.57 -24.40 -13.15
N ASN A 77 8.43 -25.14 -13.87
CA ASN A 77 9.43 -26.03 -13.25
C ASN A 77 8.83 -26.97 -12.18
N ASN A 78 7.66 -27.53 -12.46
CA ASN A 78 6.91 -28.39 -11.53
C ASN A 78 6.44 -27.69 -10.24
N THR A 79 6.44 -26.35 -10.20
CA THR A 79 5.92 -25.56 -9.10
C THR A 79 4.68 -24.79 -9.55
N THR A 80 3.62 -24.89 -8.78
CA THR A 80 2.40 -24.12 -9.00
C THR A 80 2.61 -22.68 -8.53
N LEU A 81 2.41 -21.74 -9.43
CA LEU A 81 2.52 -20.31 -9.19
C LEU A 81 1.14 -19.65 -9.22
N VAL A 82 0.86 -18.76 -8.27
CA VAL A 82 -0.41 -18.06 -8.13
C VAL A 82 -0.20 -16.54 -8.08
N PRO A 83 -1.18 -15.72 -8.54
CA PRO A 83 -1.11 -14.27 -8.43
C PRO A 83 -1.09 -13.85 -6.98
N VAL A 84 0.03 -13.26 -6.52
CA VAL A 84 0.27 -12.98 -5.10
C VAL A 84 -0.79 -12.06 -4.49
N ARG A 85 -1.18 -11.01 -5.22
CA ARG A 85 -2.14 -10.02 -4.73
C ARG A 85 -3.52 -10.63 -4.50
N ALA A 86 -4.05 -11.32 -5.50
CA ALA A 86 -5.37 -11.94 -5.41
C ALA A 86 -5.48 -12.93 -4.24
N VAL A 87 -4.43 -13.75 -4.04
CA VAL A 87 -4.36 -14.70 -2.93
C VAL A 87 -4.27 -14.02 -1.58
N ALA A 88 -3.33 -13.07 -1.44
CA ALA A 88 -3.08 -12.43 -0.14
C ALA A 88 -4.27 -11.55 0.30
N GLU A 89 -4.83 -10.77 -0.62
CA GLU A 89 -5.99 -9.91 -0.32
C GLU A 89 -7.25 -10.72 0.02
N SER A 90 -7.42 -11.91 -0.56
CA SER A 90 -8.51 -12.82 -0.19
C SER A 90 -8.41 -13.32 1.25
N PHE A 91 -7.23 -13.28 1.85
CA PHE A 91 -7.00 -13.55 3.27
C PHE A 91 -6.79 -12.27 4.10
N ASP A 92 -7.33 -11.14 3.65
CA ASP A 92 -7.28 -9.85 4.34
C ASP A 92 -5.85 -9.30 4.54
N ALA A 93 -4.88 -9.78 3.75
CA ALA A 93 -3.52 -9.26 3.78
C ALA A 93 -3.38 -8.10 2.79
N GLN A 94 -2.63 -7.08 3.16
CA GLN A 94 -2.23 -6.01 2.25
C GLN A 94 -1.04 -6.44 1.40
N VAL A 95 -1.01 -6.06 0.13
CA VAL A 95 0.11 -6.36 -0.78
C VAL A 95 0.71 -5.08 -1.33
N GLY A 96 1.92 -4.79 -0.89
CA GLY A 96 2.78 -3.73 -1.41
C GLY A 96 3.77 -4.24 -2.47
N TRP A 97 4.26 -3.34 -3.29
CA TRP A 97 5.35 -3.57 -4.23
C TRP A 97 6.43 -2.52 -4.05
N ASN A 98 7.65 -2.97 -3.76
CA ASN A 98 8.81 -2.10 -3.74
C ASN A 98 9.57 -2.25 -5.07
N GLU A 99 9.52 -1.19 -5.89
CA GLU A 99 10.10 -1.17 -7.23
C GLU A 99 11.63 -1.20 -7.19
N ALA A 100 12.23 -0.51 -6.23
CA ALA A 100 13.69 -0.35 -6.17
C ALA A 100 14.43 -1.68 -5.99
N ASN A 101 13.86 -2.60 -5.21
CA ASN A 101 14.44 -3.94 -4.97
C ASN A 101 13.56 -5.08 -5.52
N ARG A 102 12.48 -4.75 -6.23
CA ARG A 102 11.53 -5.70 -6.83
C ARG A 102 10.98 -6.70 -5.80
N ARG A 103 10.60 -6.18 -4.63
CA ARG A 103 10.08 -6.98 -3.52
C ARG A 103 8.56 -6.86 -3.41
N VAL A 104 7.89 -7.98 -3.23
CA VAL A 104 6.49 -8.03 -2.76
C VAL A 104 6.52 -7.99 -1.25
N ILE A 105 5.73 -7.11 -0.66
CA ILE A 105 5.52 -6.97 0.77
C ILE A 105 4.10 -7.45 1.07
N ILE A 106 3.95 -8.42 1.97
CA ILE A 106 2.65 -8.93 2.38
C ILE A 106 2.51 -8.65 3.88
N ASN A 107 1.49 -7.90 4.21
CA ASN A 107 1.18 -7.53 5.58
C ASN A 107 -0.16 -8.14 6.01
N THR A 108 -0.12 -9.01 7.01
CA THR A 108 -1.29 -9.68 7.57
C THR A 108 -1.91 -8.93 8.74
N ILE A 109 -1.44 -7.72 9.03
CA ILE A 109 -1.98 -6.90 10.10
C ILE A 109 -3.39 -6.45 9.71
N PRO A 110 -4.41 -6.70 10.56
CA PRO A 110 -5.78 -6.30 10.29
C PRO A 110 -5.89 -4.80 10.00
N THR A 111 -6.78 -4.45 9.07
CA THR A 111 -7.04 -3.04 8.74
C THR A 111 -8.47 -2.64 9.05
N LYS A 112 -8.70 -1.35 9.16
CA LYS A 112 -10.02 -0.76 9.27
C LYS A 112 -10.15 0.37 8.26
N THR A 113 -11.30 0.40 7.57
CA THR A 113 -11.64 1.46 6.66
C THR A 113 -12.74 2.35 7.25
N LEU A 114 -12.52 3.65 7.23
CA LEU A 114 -13.53 4.68 7.40
C LEU A 114 -13.96 5.13 6.02
N SER A 115 -15.26 5.29 5.79
CA SER A 115 -15.77 5.78 4.51
C SER A 115 -16.93 6.73 4.69
N GLU A 116 -17.02 7.72 3.82
CA GLU A 116 -18.10 8.67 3.73
C GLU A 116 -18.42 8.95 2.28
N THR A 117 -19.71 9.21 1.98
CA THR A 117 -20.17 9.59 0.65
C THR A 117 -21.03 10.84 0.77
N VAL A 118 -20.69 11.86 -0.01
CA VAL A 118 -21.52 13.08 -0.16
C VAL A 118 -22.41 12.88 -1.38
N LYS A 119 -23.71 13.17 -1.22
CA LYS A 119 -24.72 13.02 -2.27
C LYS A 119 -25.50 14.32 -2.47
N ALA A 120 -25.93 14.56 -3.71
CA ALA A 120 -26.89 15.60 -4.05
C ALA A 120 -28.29 15.26 -3.54
N GLU A 121 -29.22 16.23 -3.57
CA GLU A 121 -30.62 16.02 -3.17
C GLU A 121 -31.34 14.93 -3.99
N ASP A 122 -30.98 14.75 -5.25
CA ASP A 122 -31.53 13.72 -6.14
C ASP A 122 -30.91 12.32 -5.93
N GLY A 123 -29.93 12.18 -5.02
CA GLY A 123 -29.24 10.95 -4.68
C GLY A 123 -27.99 10.68 -5.49
N THR A 124 -27.61 11.55 -6.43
CA THR A 124 -26.34 11.42 -7.18
C THR A 124 -25.14 11.49 -6.24
N GLU A 125 -24.20 10.59 -6.38
CA GLU A 125 -22.95 10.61 -5.62
C GLU A 125 -22.02 11.70 -6.15
N LEU A 126 -21.68 12.64 -5.28
CA LEU A 126 -20.83 13.78 -5.62
C LEU A 126 -19.38 13.55 -5.24
N MET A 127 -19.15 12.90 -4.10
CA MET A 127 -17.82 12.65 -3.59
C MET A 127 -17.80 11.39 -2.74
N THR A 128 -16.77 10.59 -2.93
CA THR A 128 -16.45 9.44 -2.06
C THR A 128 -15.15 9.71 -1.31
N ILE A 129 -15.14 9.39 -0.03
CA ILE A 129 -13.97 9.54 0.83
C ILE A 129 -13.75 8.22 1.55
N SER A 130 -12.53 7.70 1.55
CA SER A 130 -12.16 6.54 2.33
C SER A 130 -10.78 6.69 2.97
N ALA A 131 -10.60 6.08 4.14
CA ALA A 131 -9.32 6.01 4.81
C ALA A 131 -9.13 4.64 5.44
N THR A 132 -8.11 3.91 5.00
CA THR A 132 -7.77 2.57 5.47
C THR A 132 -6.48 2.61 6.27
N TYR A 133 -6.53 2.10 7.51
CA TYR A 133 -5.39 2.07 8.41
C TYR A 133 -5.25 0.72 9.12
N PRO A 134 -4.01 0.30 9.44
CA PRO A 134 -3.75 -0.95 10.15
C PRO A 134 -4.12 -0.85 11.64
N ILE A 135 -4.48 -1.99 12.24
CA ILE A 135 -4.69 -2.15 13.67
C ILE A 135 -3.65 -3.13 14.19
N LEU A 136 -2.69 -2.63 14.95
CA LEU A 136 -1.67 -3.45 15.57
C LEU A 136 -2.27 -4.24 16.74
N GLU A 137 -2.01 -5.55 16.75
CA GLU A 137 -2.37 -6.38 17.89
C GLU A 137 -1.59 -5.97 19.14
N ASN A 138 -2.23 -5.96 20.28
CA ASN A 138 -1.65 -5.53 21.55
C ASN A 138 -1.98 -6.50 22.70
N PRO A 139 -1.56 -7.79 22.60
CA PRO A 139 -1.87 -8.81 23.60
C PRO A 139 -1.26 -8.49 24.98
N ASP A 140 -0.14 -7.78 25.00
CA ASP A 140 0.57 -7.41 26.23
C ASP A 140 0.10 -6.07 26.85
N HIS A 141 -0.94 -5.45 26.26
CA HIS A 141 -1.46 -4.15 26.69
C HIS A 141 -0.40 -3.04 26.76
N SER A 142 0.50 -3.01 25.78
CA SER A 142 1.51 -1.96 25.67
C SER A 142 0.88 -0.60 25.42
N ALA A 143 1.13 0.36 26.30
CA ALA A 143 0.67 1.74 26.12
C ALA A 143 1.25 2.41 24.86
N ALA A 144 2.43 1.98 24.41
CA ALA A 144 3.03 2.44 23.18
C ALA A 144 2.21 1.99 21.96
N ILE A 145 1.83 0.72 21.88
CA ILE A 145 1.00 0.18 20.79
C ILE A 145 -0.38 0.84 20.78
N ASP A 146 -1.00 1.06 21.94
CA ASP A 146 -2.26 1.80 22.04
C ASP A 146 -2.12 3.23 21.50
N THR A 147 -0.99 3.89 21.80
CA THR A 147 -0.70 5.24 21.30
C THR A 147 -0.53 5.25 19.77
N ILE A 148 0.17 4.25 19.21
CA ILE A 148 0.35 4.14 17.76
C ILE A 148 -1.00 3.88 17.08
N ASN A 149 -1.80 2.91 17.58
CA ASN A 149 -3.14 2.63 17.05
C ASN A 149 -4.05 3.87 17.10
N ALA A 150 -4.00 4.63 18.19
CA ALA A 150 -4.75 5.88 18.32
C ALA A 150 -4.28 6.94 17.31
N SER A 151 -2.98 7.03 17.05
CA SER A 151 -2.41 7.96 16.08
C SER A 151 -2.81 7.61 14.66
N LEU A 152 -2.74 6.33 14.27
CA LEU A 152 -3.15 5.85 12.95
C LEU A 152 -4.64 6.07 12.70
N LYS A 153 -5.47 5.73 13.69
CA LYS A 153 -6.91 5.99 13.65
C LYS A 153 -7.22 7.47 13.50
N LYS A 154 -6.55 8.31 14.31
CA LYS A 154 -6.76 9.77 14.27
C LYS A 154 -6.38 10.34 12.91
N SER A 155 -5.27 9.89 12.31
CA SER A 155 -4.87 10.31 10.95
C SER A 155 -5.98 10.02 9.93
N ALA A 156 -6.57 8.83 9.97
CA ALA A 156 -7.67 8.46 9.08
C ALA A 156 -8.94 9.29 9.34
N GLU A 157 -9.29 9.54 10.60
CA GLU A 157 -10.44 10.40 10.96
C GLU A 157 -10.23 11.85 10.51
N ASP A 158 -9.03 12.39 10.72
CA ASP A 158 -8.67 13.76 10.31
C ASP A 158 -8.70 13.89 8.77
N TYR A 159 -8.21 12.88 8.04
CA TYR A 159 -8.24 12.86 6.57
C TYR A 159 -9.67 12.90 6.03
N VAL A 160 -10.56 12.01 6.52
CA VAL A 160 -11.96 11.99 6.10
C VAL A 160 -12.65 13.31 6.39
N ALA A 161 -12.44 13.86 7.58
CA ALA A 161 -13.03 15.12 7.99
C ALA A 161 -12.54 16.32 7.16
N ALA A 162 -11.23 16.37 6.88
CA ALA A 162 -10.61 17.42 6.07
C ALA A 162 -11.11 17.37 4.61
N ALA A 163 -11.04 16.20 3.98
CA ALA A 163 -11.50 16.04 2.60
C ALA A 163 -12.96 16.47 2.42
N LYS A 164 -13.83 16.07 3.35
CA LYS A 164 -15.22 16.51 3.32
C LYS A 164 -15.36 18.03 3.47
N LYS A 165 -14.77 18.57 4.53
CA LYS A 165 -14.88 20.01 4.85
C LYS A 165 -14.36 20.89 3.71
N ASP A 166 -13.24 20.50 3.11
CA ASP A 166 -12.52 21.35 2.16
C ASP A 166 -13.13 21.27 0.75
N HIS A 167 -13.82 20.18 0.39
CA HIS A 167 -14.29 19.92 -0.97
C HIS A 167 -15.81 19.79 -1.13
N GLN A 168 -16.60 19.65 -0.06
CA GLN A 168 -18.05 19.46 -0.18
C GLN A 168 -18.73 20.62 -0.90
N ASP A 169 -18.50 21.86 -0.46
CA ASP A 169 -19.11 23.04 -1.07
C ASP A 169 -18.69 23.24 -2.54
N GLU A 170 -17.47 22.85 -2.86
CA GLU A 170 -16.91 22.93 -4.22
C GLU A 170 -17.60 21.94 -5.15
N VAL A 171 -17.66 20.66 -4.75
CA VAL A 171 -18.26 19.61 -5.58
C VAL A 171 -19.77 19.81 -5.75
N GLU A 172 -20.47 20.31 -4.71
CA GLU A 172 -21.90 20.64 -4.80
C GLU A 172 -22.15 21.75 -5.85
N LYS A 173 -21.33 22.80 -5.86
CA LYS A 173 -21.42 23.89 -6.87
C LYS A 173 -21.07 23.38 -8.26
N PHE A 174 -20.01 22.57 -8.37
CA PHE A 174 -19.62 21.98 -9.64
C PHE A 174 -20.72 21.08 -10.20
N TYR A 175 -21.36 20.27 -9.35
CA TYR A 175 -22.49 19.45 -9.77
C TYR A 175 -23.66 20.30 -10.26
N GLU A 176 -24.08 21.33 -9.53
CA GLU A 176 -25.18 22.20 -9.94
C GLU A 176 -24.95 22.92 -11.29
N GLU A 177 -23.67 23.20 -11.61
CA GLU A 177 -23.32 23.83 -12.89
C GLU A 177 -23.31 22.82 -14.05
N PHE A 178 -22.93 21.56 -13.82
CA PHE A 178 -22.68 20.56 -14.86
C PHE A 178 -23.62 19.35 -14.83
N LYS A 179 -24.62 19.29 -13.95
CA LYS A 179 -25.50 18.12 -13.76
C LYS A 179 -26.29 17.71 -15.01
N ASP A 180 -26.54 18.63 -15.93
CA ASP A 180 -27.22 18.39 -17.20
C ASP A 180 -26.24 17.89 -18.30
N GLU A 181 -24.97 17.88 -18.03
CA GLU A 181 -23.94 17.38 -18.92
C GLU A 181 -23.54 15.94 -18.54
N ALA A 182 -23.39 15.05 -19.53
CA ALA A 182 -23.01 13.65 -19.31
C ALA A 182 -21.52 13.48 -18.84
N THR A 183 -20.90 14.57 -18.41
CA THR A 183 -19.46 14.63 -18.10
C THR A 183 -19.14 14.78 -16.61
N PHE A 184 -20.14 14.89 -15.73
CA PHE A 184 -19.87 14.93 -14.28
C PHE A 184 -19.24 13.63 -13.80
N LEU A 185 -18.06 13.75 -13.19
CA LEU A 185 -17.38 12.66 -12.50
C LEU A 185 -17.27 12.99 -11.02
N PRO A 186 -17.71 12.10 -10.12
CA PRO A 186 -17.59 12.32 -8.68
C PRO A 186 -16.14 12.54 -8.25
N TYR A 187 -15.94 13.38 -7.25
CA TYR A 187 -14.65 13.49 -6.58
C TYR A 187 -14.35 12.21 -5.80
N ALA A 188 -13.08 11.83 -5.74
CA ALA A 188 -12.65 10.65 -5.00
C ALA A 188 -11.42 10.96 -4.16
N PHE A 189 -11.51 10.66 -2.86
CA PHE A 189 -10.42 10.80 -1.90
C PHE A 189 -10.18 9.46 -1.22
N GLU A 190 -8.94 9.00 -1.25
CA GLU A 190 -8.56 7.74 -0.65
C GLU A 190 -7.24 7.90 0.11
N GLN A 191 -7.24 7.53 1.39
CA GLN A 191 -6.03 7.39 2.18
C GLN A 191 -5.80 5.91 2.48
N THR A 192 -4.57 5.45 2.23
CA THR A 192 -4.12 4.12 2.65
C THR A 192 -2.85 4.20 3.46
N VAL A 193 -2.82 3.47 4.57
CA VAL A 193 -1.64 3.32 5.40
C VAL A 193 -1.08 1.91 5.23
N ALA A 194 0.13 1.81 4.67
CA ALA A 194 0.86 0.56 4.52
C ALA A 194 2.02 0.51 5.54
N LEU A 195 2.12 -0.61 6.28
CA LEU A 195 3.27 -0.87 7.13
C LEU A 195 4.35 -1.57 6.31
N GLU A 196 5.54 -1.00 6.28
CA GLU A 196 6.70 -1.50 5.53
C GLU A 196 7.69 -2.24 6.43
N PHE A 197 7.71 -1.89 7.72
CA PHE A 197 8.61 -2.48 8.72
C PHE A 197 7.93 -2.55 10.08
N VAL A 198 7.84 -3.76 10.63
CA VAL A 198 7.31 -4.02 11.97
C VAL A 198 8.26 -4.99 12.65
N ALA A 199 9.30 -4.49 13.26
CA ALA A 199 10.27 -5.32 13.98
C ALA A 199 11.09 -4.50 14.98
N GLY A 200 11.53 -5.13 16.07
CA GLY A 200 12.38 -4.53 17.09
C GLY A 200 11.75 -3.28 17.70
N ASP A 201 12.49 -2.18 17.66
CA ASP A 201 12.12 -0.92 18.29
C ASP A 201 11.24 -0.02 17.41
N PHE A 202 10.87 -0.47 16.19
CA PHE A 202 10.22 0.36 15.19
C PHE A 202 8.99 -0.26 14.55
N ILE A 203 8.00 0.59 14.30
CA ILE A 203 6.89 0.38 13.35
C ILE A 203 6.96 1.52 12.35
N SER A 204 7.15 1.18 11.09
CA SER A 204 7.36 2.18 10.04
C SER A 204 6.55 1.85 8.79
N GLY A 205 6.19 2.88 8.04
CA GLY A 205 5.38 2.70 6.84
C GLY A 205 5.14 3.99 6.08
N VAL A 206 4.20 3.92 5.17
CA VAL A 206 3.83 5.00 4.26
C VAL A 206 2.32 5.21 4.29
N THR A 207 1.92 6.46 4.47
CA THR A 207 0.56 6.91 4.16
C THR A 207 0.54 7.39 2.72
N THR A 208 -0.41 6.92 1.94
CA THR A 208 -0.65 7.37 0.56
C THR A 208 -2.01 8.04 0.50
N ASP A 209 -2.03 9.30 0.12
CA ASP A 209 -3.22 10.13 -0.05
C ASP A 209 -3.46 10.32 -1.55
N TYR A 210 -4.54 9.77 -2.06
CA TYR A 210 -5.01 9.94 -3.42
C TYR A 210 -6.17 10.93 -3.44
N ALA A 211 -6.16 11.86 -4.39
CA ALA A 211 -7.23 12.83 -4.61
C ALA A 211 -7.53 13.00 -6.10
N TYR A 212 -8.79 12.82 -6.47
CA TYR A 212 -9.32 13.16 -7.78
C TYR A 212 -10.47 14.16 -7.63
N THR A 213 -10.30 15.31 -8.25
CA THR A 213 -11.26 16.43 -8.20
C THR A 213 -11.75 16.85 -9.60
N GLY A 214 -11.93 15.88 -10.50
CA GLY A 214 -12.48 16.13 -11.85
C GLY A 214 -11.44 16.60 -12.89
N GLY A 215 -10.14 16.68 -12.55
CA GLY A 215 -9.09 17.09 -13.46
C GLY A 215 -8.64 15.98 -14.45
N ALA A 216 -7.60 16.27 -15.24
CA ALA A 216 -7.07 15.34 -16.22
C ALA A 216 -6.40 14.10 -15.59
N HIS A 217 -5.90 14.21 -14.37
CA HIS A 217 -5.27 13.13 -13.61
C HIS A 217 -5.45 13.36 -12.09
N PRO A 218 -5.43 12.31 -11.29
CA PRO A 218 -5.41 12.42 -9.84
C PRO A 218 -4.09 13.00 -9.33
N ASN A 219 -4.10 13.47 -8.09
CA ASN A 219 -2.90 13.77 -7.32
C ASN A 219 -2.67 12.66 -6.29
N THR A 220 -1.40 12.30 -6.05
CA THR A 220 -1.03 11.30 -5.05
C THR A 220 0.14 11.82 -4.23
N VAL A 221 -0.05 11.93 -2.91
CA VAL A 221 0.98 12.35 -1.96
C VAL A 221 1.35 11.17 -1.07
N LYS A 222 2.65 11.01 -0.77
CA LYS A 222 3.13 9.96 0.12
C LYS A 222 3.85 10.55 1.31
N THR A 223 3.50 10.08 2.51
CA THR A 223 4.11 10.52 3.76
C THR A 223 4.68 9.32 4.50
N GLY A 224 5.99 9.33 4.74
CA GLY A 224 6.66 8.31 5.54
C GLY A 224 6.45 8.55 7.03
N PHE A 225 6.39 7.48 7.80
CA PHE A 225 6.37 7.56 9.27
C PHE A 225 7.17 6.43 9.91
N THR A 226 7.70 6.71 11.09
CA THR A 226 8.39 5.71 11.93
C THR A 226 8.03 5.97 13.39
N TYR A 227 7.41 4.98 14.03
CA TYR A 227 7.06 5.03 15.45
C TYR A 227 8.01 4.18 16.28
N SER A 228 8.32 4.63 17.50
CA SER A 228 8.99 3.81 18.51
C SER A 228 8.01 2.86 19.18
N THR A 229 8.33 1.55 19.23
CA THR A 229 7.56 0.55 19.96
C THR A 229 7.68 0.68 21.47
N SER A 230 8.70 1.40 21.97
CA SER A 230 8.92 1.57 23.40
C SER A 230 8.01 2.63 24.05
N ASN A 231 7.59 3.65 23.27
CA ASN A 231 6.81 4.78 23.83
C ASN A 231 5.71 5.32 22.90
N GLY A 232 5.56 4.76 21.69
CA GLY A 232 4.56 5.17 20.71
C GLY A 232 4.84 6.52 20.02
N LYS A 233 6.02 7.11 20.22
CA LYS A 233 6.36 8.40 19.64
C LYS A 233 6.67 8.28 18.15
N LEU A 234 6.17 9.22 17.34
CA LEU A 234 6.63 9.43 15.97
C LEU A 234 8.04 10.00 16.01
N LEU A 235 8.96 9.38 15.29
CA LEU A 235 10.39 9.69 15.31
C LEU A 235 10.81 10.45 14.05
N THR A 236 11.71 11.41 14.22
CA THR A 236 12.55 11.94 13.14
C THR A 236 13.64 10.93 12.78
N LEU A 237 14.31 11.11 11.65
CA LEU A 237 15.41 10.24 11.24
C LEU A 237 16.54 10.21 12.28
N ASP A 238 16.87 11.37 12.85
CA ASP A 238 17.92 11.53 13.86
C ASP A 238 17.57 10.86 15.20
N GLU A 239 16.28 10.77 15.52
CA GLU A 239 15.80 10.06 16.72
C GLU A 239 15.72 8.54 16.49
N ALA A 240 15.46 8.12 15.25
CA ALA A 240 15.31 6.71 14.90
C ALA A 240 16.67 6.01 14.73
N LEU A 241 17.64 6.67 14.10
CA LEU A 241 18.87 6.02 13.65
C LEU A 241 20.13 6.83 13.94
N GLU A 242 21.13 6.14 14.49
CA GLU A 242 22.48 6.70 14.62
C GLU A 242 23.11 6.93 13.24
N GLY A 243 23.77 8.06 13.06
CA GLY A 243 24.47 8.39 11.81
C GLY A 243 23.53 8.84 10.68
N ALA A 244 22.41 9.45 11.01
CA ALA A 244 21.42 9.98 10.06
C ALA A 244 22.04 10.88 8.98
N ASP A 245 23.04 11.72 9.32
CA ASP A 245 23.74 12.56 8.34
C ASP A 245 24.39 11.73 7.22
N LYS A 246 25.05 10.62 7.56
CA LYS A 246 25.63 9.73 6.55
C LYS A 246 24.58 9.04 5.69
N LEU A 247 23.39 8.80 6.25
CA LEU A 247 22.27 8.26 5.48
C LEU A 247 21.74 9.28 4.49
N ARG A 248 21.61 10.55 4.90
CA ARG A 248 21.25 11.67 4.00
C ARG A 248 22.27 11.87 2.89
N GLU A 249 23.57 11.90 3.21
CA GLU A 249 24.65 12.00 2.21
C GLU A 249 24.56 10.87 1.17
N ARG A 250 24.34 9.64 1.62
CA ARG A 250 24.18 8.48 0.72
C ARG A 250 22.90 8.56 -0.12
N ALA A 251 21.80 9.06 0.47
CA ALA A 251 20.55 9.27 -0.26
C ALA A 251 20.72 10.31 -1.35
N VAL A 252 21.35 11.46 -1.06
CA VAL A 252 21.69 12.48 -2.06
C VAL A 252 22.48 11.89 -3.21
N ALA A 253 23.54 11.13 -2.92
CA ALA A 253 24.35 10.49 -3.96
C ALA A 253 23.55 9.53 -4.80
N ALA A 254 22.65 8.72 -4.20
CA ALA A 254 21.80 7.77 -4.91
C ALA A 254 20.75 8.48 -5.80
N PHE A 255 20.16 9.58 -5.34
CA PHE A 255 19.25 10.38 -6.16
C PHE A 255 19.99 11.03 -7.33
N GLN A 256 21.16 11.61 -7.10
CA GLN A 256 21.98 12.22 -8.15
C GLN A 256 22.38 11.21 -9.22
N GLU A 257 22.73 9.98 -8.82
CA GLU A 257 23.02 8.89 -9.77
C GLU A 257 21.80 8.56 -10.64
N LYS A 258 20.61 8.43 -10.04
CA LYS A 258 19.35 8.18 -10.77
C LYS A 258 19.01 9.32 -11.73
N ILE A 259 19.12 10.57 -11.27
CA ILE A 259 18.86 11.76 -12.10
C ILE A 259 19.83 11.82 -13.28
N ALA A 260 21.12 11.52 -13.06
CA ALA A 260 22.13 11.48 -14.12
C ALA A 260 21.92 10.34 -15.12
N ALA A 261 21.38 9.21 -14.68
CA ALA A 261 21.10 8.05 -15.54
C ALA A 261 19.93 8.30 -16.49
N ASP A 262 18.90 9.05 -16.08
CA ASP A 262 17.76 9.39 -16.92
C ASP A 262 17.27 10.83 -16.66
N PRO A 263 18.04 11.83 -17.14
CA PRO A 263 17.73 13.24 -16.86
C PRO A 263 16.42 13.72 -17.51
N GLY A 264 15.86 12.97 -18.45
CA GLY A 264 14.58 13.30 -19.08
C GLY A 264 13.35 13.07 -18.21
N LEU A 265 13.50 12.32 -17.12
CA LEU A 265 12.43 12.07 -16.16
C LEU A 265 12.38 13.10 -15.01
N TYR A 266 13.36 14.00 -14.91
CA TYR A 266 13.51 14.91 -13.78
C TYR A 266 13.56 16.37 -14.23
N PHE A 267 13.21 17.28 -13.32
CA PHE A 267 13.37 18.70 -13.54
C PHE A 267 14.86 19.08 -13.64
N ALA A 268 15.15 20.18 -14.32
CA ALA A 268 16.53 20.62 -14.56
C ALA A 268 17.33 20.93 -13.28
N ASP A 269 16.65 21.28 -12.20
CA ASP A 269 17.18 21.59 -10.88
C ASP A 269 17.04 20.46 -9.85
N ALA A 270 16.50 19.33 -10.24
CA ALA A 270 16.21 18.20 -9.34
C ALA A 270 17.41 17.81 -8.44
N ALA A 271 18.61 17.72 -9.00
CA ALA A 271 19.80 17.38 -8.21
C ALA A 271 20.12 18.40 -7.12
N THR A 272 19.89 19.68 -7.39
CA THR A 272 20.08 20.77 -6.43
C THR A 272 18.99 20.77 -5.38
N THR A 273 17.74 20.51 -5.78
CA THR A 273 16.59 20.39 -4.88
C THR A 273 16.80 19.25 -3.88
N VAL A 274 17.26 18.09 -4.34
CA VAL A 274 17.58 16.95 -3.46
C VAL A 274 18.63 17.36 -2.40
N GLU A 275 19.72 18.04 -2.78
CA GLU A 275 20.74 18.47 -1.85
C GLU A 275 20.21 19.46 -0.80
N GLN A 276 19.32 20.35 -1.20
CA GLN A 276 18.80 21.41 -0.31
C GLN A 276 17.70 20.92 0.61
N GLU A 277 16.92 19.91 0.19
CA GLU A 277 15.70 19.51 0.90
C GLU A 277 15.81 18.14 1.56
N ILE A 278 16.92 17.40 1.40
CA ILE A 278 17.08 16.07 1.99
C ILE A 278 16.87 16.02 3.51
N ASP A 279 17.21 17.09 4.21
CA ASP A 279 17.03 17.21 5.66
C ASP A 279 15.55 17.25 6.08
N GLN A 280 14.68 17.67 5.18
CA GLN A 280 13.23 17.77 5.36
C GLN A 280 12.46 16.65 4.63
N ALA A 281 13.17 15.84 3.84
CA ALA A 281 12.55 14.75 3.11
C ALA A 281 11.87 13.75 4.06
N GLN A 282 10.69 13.31 3.68
CA GLN A 282 9.98 12.27 4.40
C GLN A 282 10.76 10.95 4.29
N PHE A 283 10.72 10.13 5.33
CA PHE A 283 11.38 8.84 5.32
C PHE A 283 10.52 7.76 5.95
N TYR A 284 10.83 6.53 5.61
CA TYR A 284 10.36 5.33 6.29
C TYR A 284 11.42 4.23 6.29
N LEU A 285 11.28 3.28 7.20
CA LEU A 285 12.11 2.09 7.26
C LEU A 285 11.44 0.96 6.48
N ALA A 286 12.26 0.18 5.77
CA ALA A 286 11.86 -1.07 5.14
C ALA A 286 12.93 -2.14 5.39
N PRO A 287 12.66 -3.43 5.13
CA PRO A 287 13.65 -4.50 5.38
C PRO A 287 14.97 -4.36 4.62
N ASP A 288 14.99 -3.56 3.57
CA ASP A 288 16.17 -3.29 2.73
C ASP A 288 16.87 -1.97 3.08
N GLY A 289 16.32 -1.17 4.00
CA GLY A 289 16.96 0.06 4.47
C GLY A 289 16.03 1.23 4.73
N VAL A 290 16.61 2.41 4.64
CA VAL A 290 15.89 3.68 4.80
C VAL A 290 15.49 4.20 3.43
N HIS A 291 14.22 4.52 3.28
CA HIS A 291 13.66 5.11 2.07
C HIS A 291 13.34 6.58 2.32
N PHE A 292 13.81 7.44 1.42
CA PHE A 292 13.49 8.87 1.41
C PHE A 292 12.45 9.15 0.31
N LEU A 293 11.49 10.00 0.61
CA LEU A 293 10.41 10.37 -0.29
C LEU A 293 10.48 11.86 -0.64
N PHE A 294 10.37 12.14 -1.92
CA PHE A 294 10.02 13.45 -2.47
C PHE A 294 8.61 13.39 -3.02
N GLN A 295 7.86 14.49 -2.92
CA GLN A 295 6.50 14.54 -3.43
C GLN A 295 6.47 14.67 -4.95
N PRO A 296 5.34 14.36 -5.61
CA PRO A 296 5.13 14.71 -7.00
C PRO A 296 5.41 16.19 -7.23
N TYR A 297 6.15 16.49 -8.29
CA TYR A 297 6.59 17.85 -8.66
C TYR A 297 7.69 18.47 -7.79
N ASP A 298 8.28 17.76 -6.82
CA ASP A 298 9.48 18.24 -6.12
C ASP A 298 10.71 18.12 -7.03
N ILE A 299 10.87 16.94 -7.65
CA ILE A 299 12.06 16.63 -8.46
C ILE A 299 11.73 16.05 -9.84
N ALA A 300 10.48 15.64 -10.11
CA ALA A 300 10.07 14.98 -11.36
C ALA A 300 8.61 15.31 -11.73
#